data_63ca5b66c66833e8ef445aeaa6aeb72a
#
_entry.id   63ca5b66c66833e8ef445aeaa6aeb72a
#
_cell.length_a   1.000
_cell.length_b   1.000
_cell.length_c   1.000
_cell.angle_alpha   90.00
_cell.angle_beta   90.00
_cell.angle_gamma   90.00
#
_symmetry.space_group_name_H-M   'P 1'
#
loop_
_entity.id
_entity.type
_entity.pdbx_description
1 polymer ?
#
loop_
_entity_poly.entity_id
_entity_poly.type
_entity_poly.pdbx_seq_one_letter_code
_entity_poly.pdbx_strand_id
1 'polypeptide(L)'
;MTIKTYREAVKEALAQEMERDERVVLIGEDLRGGHGGNAPEEAKIEAFGGVLGVTKGLWTQFGSDRVIDTPITESAIVGMAAGAAATGLRPVAELMFMDFFGVSHDALYNQAAKFRYMFGGKAKAPLVMRGMIGAGFSAAAQHSQSPYNIFATTPGLKVVVPSTPYDVKGLLIQSIRDDDPVVFCEHKMLYDLKGEVPDEIYTIPLGVANYTREGEDVTIIALSAMVHKANQ
;
A
#
# COMPACT_ATOMS: atom_id res chain seq x y z
N MET A 1 14.49 11.49 14.78
CA MET A 1 14.62 10.65 13.55
C MET A 1 15.33 9.36 13.92
N THR A 2 14.81 8.25 13.50
CA THR A 2 15.35 6.91 13.77
C THR A 2 15.66 6.23 12.44
N ILE A 3 16.73 5.44 12.38
CA ILE A 3 17.03 4.64 11.19
C ILE A 3 16.06 3.46 11.15
N LYS A 4 15.28 3.39 10.07
CA LYS A 4 14.30 2.34 9.82
C LYS A 4 14.49 1.76 8.43
N THR A 5 14.13 0.50 8.27
CA THR A 5 13.96 -0.08 6.94
C THR A 5 12.69 0.45 6.29
N TYR A 6 12.62 0.38 4.97
CA TYR A 6 11.42 0.74 4.22
C TYR A 6 10.18 -0.03 4.71
N ARG A 7 10.33 -1.34 4.97
CA ARG A 7 9.29 -2.22 5.51
C ARG A 7 8.81 -1.79 6.89
N GLU A 8 9.74 -1.40 7.79
CA GLU A 8 9.40 -0.88 9.11
C GLU A 8 8.66 0.46 9.02
N ALA A 9 9.03 1.30 8.06
CA ALA A 9 8.35 2.57 7.80
C ALA A 9 6.91 2.38 7.28
N VAL A 10 6.66 1.38 6.42
CA VAL A 10 5.30 0.98 6.01
C VAL A 10 4.48 0.53 7.21
N LYS A 11 5.03 -0.40 8.01
CA LYS A 11 4.36 -0.91 9.21
C LYS A 11 3.99 0.22 10.18
N GLU A 12 4.93 1.13 10.42
CA GLU A 12 4.70 2.26 11.33
C GLU A 12 3.61 3.20 10.81
N ALA A 13 3.59 3.50 9.52
CA ALA A 13 2.52 4.29 8.90
C ALA A 13 1.15 3.65 9.11
N LEU A 14 1.04 2.34 8.88
CA LEU A 14 -0.20 1.59 9.09
C LEU A 14 -0.61 1.61 10.56
N ALA A 15 0.31 1.33 11.48
CA ALA A 15 0.04 1.34 12.92
C ALA A 15 -0.46 2.71 13.39
N GLN A 16 0.24 3.78 13.01
CA GLN A 16 -0.12 5.15 13.39
C GLN A 16 -1.49 5.58 12.86
N GLU A 17 -1.83 5.22 11.62
CA GLU A 17 -3.14 5.55 11.06
C GLU A 17 -4.27 4.68 11.63
N MET A 18 -4.01 3.41 11.92
CA MET A 18 -4.97 2.54 12.61
C MET A 18 -5.23 2.99 14.06
N GLU A 19 -4.22 3.50 14.75
CA GLU A 19 -4.37 4.05 16.09
C GLU A 19 -5.13 5.38 16.08
N ARG A 20 -4.88 6.23 15.07
CA ARG A 20 -5.53 7.53 14.92
C ARG A 20 -7.00 7.44 14.52
N ASP A 21 -7.37 6.47 13.69
CA ASP A 21 -8.71 6.38 13.08
C ASP A 21 -9.20 4.92 13.08
N GLU A 22 -10.24 4.65 13.85
CA GLU A 22 -10.83 3.31 13.97
C GLU A 22 -11.41 2.76 12.66
N ARG A 23 -11.68 3.61 11.67
CA ARG A 23 -12.17 3.24 10.35
C ARG A 23 -11.10 2.63 9.45
N VAL A 24 -9.81 2.78 9.78
CA VAL A 24 -8.71 2.19 9.01
C VAL A 24 -8.63 0.71 9.32
N VAL A 25 -8.84 -0.14 8.32
CA VAL A 25 -8.79 -1.60 8.41
C VAL A 25 -7.84 -2.17 7.37
N LEU A 26 -7.15 -3.25 7.71
CA LEU A 26 -6.29 -3.99 6.78
C LEU A 26 -7.06 -5.22 6.27
N ILE A 27 -7.01 -5.47 4.96
CA ILE A 27 -7.68 -6.59 4.30
C ILE A 27 -6.69 -7.23 3.34
N GLY A 28 -6.45 -8.53 3.45
CA GLY A 28 -5.55 -9.21 2.52
C GLY A 28 -5.21 -10.63 2.93
N GLU A 29 -4.37 -11.25 2.12
CA GLU A 29 -3.91 -12.61 2.30
C GLU A 29 -2.75 -12.67 3.31
N ASP A 30 -2.78 -13.67 4.19
CA ASP A 30 -1.71 -13.97 5.16
C ASP A 30 -1.30 -12.81 6.09
N LEU A 31 -2.14 -11.81 6.26
CA LEU A 31 -1.87 -10.69 7.19
C LEU A 31 -1.76 -11.19 8.65
N ARG A 32 -2.46 -12.28 8.95
CA ARG A 32 -2.41 -12.99 10.23
C ARG A 32 -1.49 -14.21 10.22
N GLY A 33 -0.70 -14.39 9.16
CA GLY A 33 0.24 -15.50 9.04
C GLY A 33 -0.35 -16.79 8.50
N GLY A 34 -1.32 -16.74 7.60
CA GLY A 34 -1.88 -17.91 6.93
C GLY A 34 -2.82 -18.75 7.79
N HIS A 35 -3.18 -18.29 8.98
CA HIS A 35 -4.08 -19.01 9.86
C HIS A 35 -5.59 -18.85 9.52
N GLY A 36 -5.91 -18.01 8.56
CA GLY A 36 -7.29 -17.71 8.17
C GLY A 36 -8.10 -17.03 9.26
N GLY A 37 -9.43 -16.92 9.05
CA GLY A 37 -10.33 -16.18 9.94
C GLY A 37 -10.54 -16.78 11.33
N ASN A 38 -10.22 -18.06 11.54
CA ASN A 38 -10.45 -18.79 12.79
C ASN A 38 -9.17 -19.11 13.58
N ALA A 39 -8.10 -18.36 13.35
CA ALA A 39 -6.86 -18.57 14.09
C ALA A 39 -7.05 -18.38 15.59
N PRO A 40 -6.50 -19.27 16.42
CA PRO A 40 -6.55 -19.10 17.87
C PRO A 40 -5.74 -17.87 18.30
N GLU A 41 -6.08 -17.31 19.46
CA GLU A 41 -5.40 -16.11 19.99
C GLU A 41 -3.87 -16.29 20.13
N GLU A 42 -3.43 -17.52 20.47
CA GLU A 42 -2.02 -17.86 20.60
C GLU A 42 -1.25 -17.71 19.28
N ALA A 43 -1.93 -17.88 18.13
CA ALA A 43 -1.32 -17.71 16.80
C ALA A 43 -0.94 -16.27 16.47
N LYS A 44 -1.48 -15.29 17.20
CA LYS A 44 -1.16 -13.86 17.00
C LYS A 44 0.34 -13.56 17.15
N ILE A 45 1.03 -14.28 18.03
CA ILE A 45 2.45 -14.07 18.31
C ILE A 45 3.31 -14.57 17.14
N GLU A 46 2.86 -15.60 16.45
CA GLU A 46 3.57 -16.25 15.35
C GLU A 46 3.18 -15.71 13.98
N ALA A 47 2.23 -14.79 13.92
CA ALA A 47 1.73 -14.23 12.67
C ALA A 47 2.84 -13.60 11.83
N PHE A 48 2.98 -14.05 10.57
CA PHE A 48 4.04 -13.60 9.67
C PHE A 48 3.87 -12.16 9.22
N GLY A 49 2.64 -11.66 9.11
CA GLY A 49 2.34 -10.31 8.64
C GLY A 49 2.54 -10.15 7.13
N GLY A 50 1.93 -11.03 6.37
CA GLY A 50 2.10 -11.14 4.92
C GLY A 50 3.40 -11.83 4.53
N VAL A 51 3.60 -12.08 3.23
CA VAL A 51 4.75 -12.83 2.67
C VAL A 51 6.11 -12.27 3.08
N LEU A 52 6.23 -10.95 3.18
CA LEU A 52 7.49 -10.29 3.55
C LEU A 52 7.47 -9.65 4.94
N GLY A 53 6.49 -9.99 5.76
CA GLY A 53 6.41 -9.56 7.15
C GLY A 53 6.13 -8.07 7.36
N VAL A 54 5.57 -7.38 6.36
CA VAL A 54 5.33 -5.93 6.40
C VAL A 54 4.34 -5.55 7.50
N THR A 55 3.28 -6.35 7.68
CA THR A 55 2.21 -6.11 8.68
C THR A 55 2.40 -6.87 9.98
N LYS A 56 3.56 -7.50 10.19
CA LYS A 56 3.85 -8.31 11.38
C LYS A 56 3.61 -7.55 12.69
N GLY A 57 2.77 -8.12 13.55
CA GLY A 57 2.40 -7.56 14.85
C GLY A 57 1.18 -6.65 14.83
N LEU A 58 0.68 -6.20 13.67
CA LEU A 58 -0.53 -5.36 13.60
C LEU A 58 -1.78 -6.13 14.04
N TRP A 59 -1.88 -7.41 13.72
CA TRP A 59 -2.97 -8.25 14.22
C TRP A 59 -2.98 -8.36 15.75
N THR A 60 -1.83 -8.55 16.37
CA THR A 60 -1.69 -8.56 17.82
C THR A 60 -2.14 -7.26 18.46
N GLN A 61 -1.83 -6.13 17.80
CA GLN A 61 -2.13 -4.79 18.32
C GLN A 61 -3.59 -4.40 18.12
N PHE A 62 -4.20 -4.70 16.96
CA PHE A 62 -5.50 -4.16 16.55
C PHE A 62 -6.63 -5.19 16.48
N GLY A 63 -6.32 -6.48 16.61
CA GLY A 63 -7.31 -7.55 16.63
C GLY A 63 -7.89 -7.93 15.27
N SER A 64 -8.78 -8.92 15.29
CA SER A 64 -9.33 -9.55 14.09
C SER A 64 -10.32 -8.70 13.30
N ASP A 65 -10.98 -7.77 13.96
CA ASP A 65 -11.95 -6.88 13.32
C ASP A 65 -11.26 -5.78 12.49
N ARG A 66 -9.99 -5.51 12.78
CA ARG A 66 -9.21 -4.47 12.13
C ARG A 66 -8.13 -5.01 11.17
N VAL A 67 -7.68 -6.23 11.38
CA VAL A 67 -6.76 -6.95 10.49
C VAL A 67 -7.46 -8.19 9.99
N ILE A 68 -7.94 -8.15 8.76
CA ILE A 68 -8.84 -9.14 8.16
C ILE A 68 -8.05 -10.00 7.19
N ASP A 69 -7.89 -11.28 7.54
CA ASP A 69 -7.28 -12.27 6.65
C ASP A 69 -8.30 -12.82 5.66
N THR A 70 -7.85 -13.07 4.45
CA THR A 70 -8.67 -13.66 3.39
C THR A 70 -8.00 -14.90 2.81
N PRO A 71 -8.74 -15.80 2.17
CA PRO A 71 -8.16 -16.74 1.21
C PRO A 71 -7.47 -15.99 0.06
N ILE A 72 -6.71 -16.71 -0.78
CA ILE A 72 -6.17 -16.17 -2.05
C ILE A 72 -7.34 -15.85 -2.98
N THR A 73 -7.78 -14.59 -2.97
CA THR A 73 -8.93 -14.14 -3.76
C THR A 73 -8.90 -12.61 -3.94
N GLU A 74 -8.10 -12.15 -4.86
CA GLU A 74 -7.84 -10.71 -5.09
C GLU A 74 -9.13 -9.97 -5.47
N SER A 75 -10.05 -10.62 -6.20
CA SER A 75 -11.36 -10.06 -6.52
C SER A 75 -12.17 -9.74 -5.26
N ALA A 76 -12.17 -10.64 -4.27
CA ALA A 76 -12.87 -10.42 -3.01
C ALA A 76 -12.15 -9.40 -2.14
N ILE A 77 -10.81 -9.42 -2.09
CA ILE A 77 -10.00 -8.45 -1.33
C ILE A 77 -10.33 -7.01 -1.77
N VAL A 78 -10.19 -6.74 -3.06
CA VAL A 78 -10.41 -5.38 -3.60
C VAL A 78 -11.89 -5.03 -3.64
N GLY A 79 -12.78 -5.99 -3.96
CA GLY A 79 -14.23 -5.76 -3.98
C GLY A 79 -14.78 -5.45 -2.60
N MET A 80 -14.37 -6.20 -1.57
CA MET A 80 -14.74 -5.93 -0.17
C MET A 80 -14.20 -4.57 0.28
N ALA A 81 -12.96 -4.25 -0.05
CA ALA A 81 -12.37 -2.95 0.28
C ALA A 81 -13.12 -1.79 -0.41
N ALA A 82 -13.51 -1.93 -1.69
CA ALA A 82 -14.28 -0.91 -2.40
C ALA A 82 -15.66 -0.71 -1.74
N GLY A 83 -16.35 -1.79 -1.37
CA GLY A 83 -17.62 -1.73 -0.65
C GLY A 83 -17.49 -1.13 0.75
N ALA A 84 -16.47 -1.51 1.50
CA ALA A 84 -16.17 -0.95 2.82
C ALA A 84 -15.86 0.56 2.76
N ALA A 85 -15.10 0.99 1.76
CA ALA A 85 -14.83 2.41 1.52
C ALA A 85 -16.10 3.19 1.22
N ALA A 86 -16.99 2.64 0.39
CA ALA A 86 -18.27 3.26 0.05
C ALA A 86 -19.21 3.39 1.25
N THR A 87 -19.03 2.57 2.29
CA THR A 87 -19.85 2.56 3.52
C THR A 87 -19.20 3.28 4.71
N GLY A 88 -18.04 3.92 4.50
CA GLY A 88 -17.44 4.84 5.47
C GLY A 88 -16.18 4.35 6.17
N LEU A 89 -15.70 3.13 5.87
CA LEU A 89 -14.38 2.66 6.33
C LEU A 89 -13.26 3.26 5.46
N ARG A 90 -12.01 3.11 5.93
CA ARG A 90 -10.78 3.45 5.20
C ARG A 90 -9.91 2.19 5.04
N PRO A 91 -10.30 1.28 4.15
CA PRO A 91 -9.60 0.02 3.97
C PRO A 91 -8.26 0.20 3.28
N VAL A 92 -7.27 -0.52 3.78
CA VAL A 92 -5.99 -0.77 3.10
C VAL A 92 -6.01 -2.22 2.64
N ALA A 93 -6.22 -2.41 1.35
CA ALA A 93 -6.24 -3.73 0.72
C ALA A 93 -4.82 -4.12 0.30
N GLU A 94 -4.27 -5.19 0.87
CA GLU A 94 -3.00 -5.75 0.43
C GLU A 94 -3.22 -6.77 -0.68
N LEU A 95 -2.73 -6.41 -1.87
CA LEU A 95 -2.76 -7.27 -3.06
C LEU A 95 -1.42 -7.99 -3.23
N MET A 96 -0.84 -8.49 -2.21
CA MET A 96 0.45 -9.16 -2.19
C MET A 96 1.42 -8.75 -3.33
N PHE A 97 1.17 -9.18 -4.57
CA PHE A 97 1.89 -8.77 -5.79
C PHE A 97 0.94 -8.05 -6.75
N MET A 98 1.33 -6.87 -7.23
CA MET A 98 0.53 -6.11 -8.21
C MET A 98 0.33 -6.87 -9.54
N ASP A 99 1.11 -7.90 -9.80
CA ASP A 99 0.95 -8.81 -10.93
C ASP A 99 -0.46 -9.43 -10.98
N PHE A 100 -1.09 -9.65 -9.82
CA PHE A 100 -2.41 -10.28 -9.71
C PHE A 100 -3.59 -9.32 -9.74
N PHE A 101 -3.36 -8.03 -9.97
CA PHE A 101 -4.44 -7.04 -10.06
C PHE A 101 -5.49 -7.38 -11.14
N GLY A 102 -5.11 -8.15 -12.16
CA GLY A 102 -5.98 -8.50 -13.28
C GLY A 102 -7.29 -9.16 -12.85
N VAL A 103 -7.27 -10.00 -11.81
CA VAL A 103 -8.48 -10.65 -11.28
C VAL A 103 -9.37 -9.71 -10.46
N SER A 104 -8.83 -8.63 -9.94
CA SER A 104 -9.56 -7.61 -9.15
C SER A 104 -9.82 -6.32 -9.93
N HIS A 105 -9.44 -6.28 -11.21
CA HIS A 105 -9.42 -5.06 -12.02
C HIS A 105 -10.78 -4.37 -12.08
N ASP A 106 -11.87 -5.09 -12.22
CA ASP A 106 -13.22 -4.50 -12.29
C ASP A 106 -13.57 -3.73 -11.00
N ALA A 107 -13.32 -4.33 -9.85
CA ALA A 107 -13.62 -3.70 -8.56
C ALA A 107 -12.87 -2.37 -8.36
N LEU A 108 -11.64 -2.29 -8.86
CA LEU A 108 -10.84 -1.07 -8.80
C LEU A 108 -11.19 -0.10 -9.94
N TYR A 109 -11.16 -0.58 -11.19
CA TYR A 109 -11.25 0.22 -12.41
C TYR A 109 -12.66 0.76 -12.66
N ASN A 110 -13.68 -0.12 -12.61
CA ASN A 110 -15.06 0.24 -12.90
C ASN A 110 -15.83 0.71 -11.67
N GLN A 111 -15.50 0.21 -10.49
CA GLN A 111 -16.23 0.53 -9.27
C GLN A 111 -15.55 1.68 -8.50
N ALA A 112 -14.51 1.40 -7.73
CA ALA A 112 -13.91 2.37 -6.81
C ALA A 112 -13.46 3.66 -7.52
N ALA A 113 -12.78 3.57 -8.66
CA ALA A 113 -12.29 4.71 -9.44
C ALA A 113 -13.42 5.62 -9.97
N LYS A 114 -14.65 5.10 -10.12
CA LYS A 114 -15.77 5.82 -10.74
C LYS A 114 -16.81 6.33 -9.73
N PHE A 115 -16.80 5.87 -8.48
CA PHE A 115 -17.82 6.24 -7.49
C PHE A 115 -18.00 7.74 -7.37
N ARG A 116 -16.94 8.50 -7.22
CA ARG A 116 -17.06 9.96 -7.09
C ARG A 116 -17.75 10.60 -8.28
N TYR A 117 -17.37 10.22 -9.50
CA TYR A 117 -17.96 10.77 -10.71
C TYR A 117 -19.41 10.33 -10.89
N MET A 118 -19.71 9.04 -10.75
CA MET A 118 -21.03 8.46 -10.95
C MET A 118 -22.09 9.02 -9.98
N PHE A 119 -21.67 9.34 -8.77
CA PHE A 119 -22.56 9.90 -7.74
C PHE A 119 -22.46 11.43 -7.62
N GLY A 120 -22.01 12.12 -8.68
CA GLY A 120 -21.98 13.57 -8.75
C GLY A 120 -21.12 14.23 -7.68
N GLY A 121 -19.99 13.63 -7.33
CA GLY A 121 -19.05 14.13 -6.32
C GLY A 121 -19.44 13.84 -4.86
N LYS A 122 -20.60 13.25 -4.60
CA LYS A 122 -21.09 13.01 -3.23
C LYS A 122 -20.50 11.75 -2.60
N ALA A 123 -20.23 10.71 -3.39
CA ALA A 123 -19.61 9.50 -2.90
C ALA A 123 -18.09 9.67 -2.77
N LYS A 124 -17.51 9.01 -1.78
CA LYS A 124 -16.07 8.88 -1.56
C LYS A 124 -15.70 7.41 -1.68
N ALA A 125 -14.44 7.14 -2.03
CA ALA A 125 -13.89 5.80 -2.05
C ALA A 125 -12.48 5.81 -1.43
N PRO A 126 -12.35 6.08 -0.13
CA PRO A 126 -11.08 6.16 0.58
C PRO A 126 -10.43 4.78 0.73
N LEU A 127 -9.99 4.23 -0.38
CA LEU A 127 -9.36 2.91 -0.50
C LEU A 127 -7.89 3.07 -0.86
N VAL A 128 -7.01 2.40 -0.14
CA VAL A 128 -5.62 2.18 -0.56
C VAL A 128 -5.47 0.72 -0.99
N MET A 129 -5.15 0.49 -2.26
CA MET A 129 -4.70 -0.82 -2.75
C MET A 129 -3.17 -0.81 -2.78
N ARG A 130 -2.53 -1.52 -1.86
CA ARG A 130 -1.07 -1.64 -1.79
C ARG A 130 -0.61 -3.01 -2.26
N GLY A 131 0.56 -3.07 -2.88
CA GLY A 131 1.13 -4.33 -3.32
C GLY A 131 2.54 -4.17 -3.87
N MET A 132 3.23 -5.30 -3.97
CA MET A 132 4.61 -5.36 -4.41
C MET A 132 4.73 -5.26 -5.93
N ILE A 133 5.78 -4.54 -6.37
CA ILE A 133 6.18 -4.44 -7.79
C ILE A 133 7.66 -4.76 -7.97
N GLY A 134 8.07 -4.92 -9.21
CA GLY A 134 9.46 -4.89 -9.63
C GLY A 134 10.14 -6.25 -9.71
N ALA A 135 11.16 -6.32 -10.54
CA ALA A 135 12.07 -7.45 -10.70
C ALA A 135 13.24 -7.40 -9.71
N GLY A 136 14.09 -8.42 -9.72
CA GLY A 136 15.32 -8.50 -8.93
C GLY A 136 15.29 -9.49 -7.77
N PHE A 137 14.14 -10.07 -7.47
CA PHE A 137 13.93 -11.02 -6.37
C PHE A 137 13.97 -12.50 -6.81
N SER A 138 14.21 -12.75 -8.09
CA SER A 138 14.20 -14.10 -8.70
C SER A 138 12.87 -14.86 -8.53
N ALA A 139 11.76 -14.14 -8.46
CA ALA A 139 10.41 -14.70 -8.27
C ALA A 139 9.69 -15.02 -9.58
N ALA A 140 10.41 -15.18 -10.69
CA ALA A 140 9.93 -15.45 -12.04
C ALA A 140 8.99 -14.35 -12.62
N ALA A 141 8.38 -14.61 -13.76
CA ALA A 141 7.66 -13.61 -14.55
C ALA A 141 6.43 -13.05 -13.86
N GLN A 142 5.64 -13.92 -13.22
CA GLN A 142 4.36 -13.58 -12.61
C GLN A 142 4.48 -12.79 -11.28
N HIS A 143 5.69 -12.54 -10.80
CA HIS A 143 5.97 -11.83 -9.54
C HIS A 143 7.01 -10.72 -9.72
N SER A 144 7.20 -10.23 -10.95
CA SER A 144 8.29 -9.30 -11.27
C SER A 144 7.86 -8.08 -12.09
N GLN A 145 6.56 -7.88 -12.27
CA GLN A 145 6.03 -6.81 -13.09
C GLN A 145 5.92 -5.48 -12.30
N SER A 146 5.81 -4.39 -13.05
CA SER A 146 5.58 -3.04 -12.50
C SER A 146 4.44 -2.37 -13.27
N PRO A 147 3.18 -2.76 -13.03
CA PRO A 147 2.03 -2.35 -13.84
C PRO A 147 1.47 -0.97 -13.49
N TYR A 148 2.20 -0.11 -12.78
CA TYR A 148 1.72 1.20 -12.31
C TYR A 148 1.23 2.12 -13.45
N ASN A 149 1.75 1.96 -14.67
CA ASN A 149 1.29 2.70 -15.84
C ASN A 149 -0.17 2.40 -16.20
N ILE A 150 -0.65 1.18 -15.99
CA ILE A 150 -2.05 0.78 -16.24
C ILE A 150 -2.98 1.57 -15.31
N PHE A 151 -2.60 1.69 -14.05
CA PHE A 151 -3.37 2.45 -13.06
C PHE A 151 -3.30 3.97 -13.32
N ALA A 152 -2.12 4.47 -13.73
CA ALA A 152 -1.91 5.90 -13.99
C ALA A 152 -2.74 6.44 -15.15
N THR A 153 -3.15 5.59 -16.09
CA THR A 153 -4.02 5.96 -17.21
C THR A 153 -5.52 5.82 -16.89
N THR A 154 -5.86 5.40 -15.67
CA THR A 154 -7.26 5.19 -15.24
C THR A 154 -7.79 6.44 -14.54
N PRO A 155 -8.74 7.19 -15.13
CA PRO A 155 -9.35 8.34 -14.47
C PRO A 155 -10.03 7.94 -13.16
N GLY A 156 -9.74 8.69 -12.09
CA GLY A 156 -10.26 8.43 -10.75
C GLY A 156 -9.33 7.66 -9.83
N LEU A 157 -8.18 7.17 -10.32
CA LEU A 157 -7.12 6.58 -9.50
C LEU A 157 -5.97 7.55 -9.29
N LYS A 158 -5.37 7.49 -8.12
CA LYS A 158 -4.06 8.07 -7.82
C LYS A 158 -3.04 6.95 -7.71
N VAL A 159 -1.82 7.17 -8.21
CA VAL A 159 -0.76 6.15 -8.20
C VAL A 159 0.44 6.69 -7.44
N VAL A 160 0.93 5.93 -6.49
CA VAL A 160 2.05 6.30 -5.63
C VAL A 160 3.12 5.22 -5.69
N VAL A 161 4.38 5.61 -5.93
CA VAL A 161 5.50 4.69 -6.12
C VAL A 161 6.72 5.20 -5.33
N PRO A 162 6.76 5.01 -3.99
CA PRO A 162 7.78 5.57 -3.11
C PRO A 162 9.19 5.04 -3.38
N SER A 163 10.20 5.84 -3.01
CA SER A 163 11.61 5.55 -3.28
C SER A 163 12.44 5.31 -2.03
N THR A 164 12.05 5.87 -0.88
CA THR A 164 12.82 5.83 0.37
C THR A 164 11.94 5.45 1.57
N PRO A 165 12.54 5.06 2.72
CA PRO A 165 11.80 4.87 3.96
C PRO A 165 11.03 6.12 4.42
N TYR A 166 11.59 7.32 4.22
CA TYR A 166 10.91 8.58 4.49
C TYR A 166 9.69 8.75 3.58
N ASP A 167 9.86 8.57 2.28
CA ASP A 167 8.77 8.73 1.32
C ASP A 167 7.63 7.77 1.59
N VAL A 168 7.94 6.49 1.82
CA VAL A 168 6.89 5.47 1.98
C VAL A 168 6.00 5.73 3.17
N LYS A 169 6.56 6.17 4.31
CA LYS A 169 5.75 6.51 5.49
C LYS A 169 4.84 7.71 5.22
N GLY A 170 5.40 8.83 4.77
CA GLY A 170 4.64 10.05 4.58
C GLY A 170 3.60 9.96 3.47
N LEU A 171 3.93 9.28 2.36
CA LEU A 171 3.02 9.06 1.24
C LEU A 171 1.91 8.05 1.59
N LEU A 172 2.20 7.00 2.39
CA LEU A 172 1.20 6.03 2.80
C LEU A 172 0.18 6.66 3.76
N ILE A 173 0.65 7.42 4.74
CA ILE A 173 -0.22 8.18 5.64
C ILE A 173 -1.12 9.12 4.84
N GLN A 174 -0.56 9.87 3.88
CA GLN A 174 -1.35 10.75 3.00
C GLN A 174 -2.37 9.97 2.17
N SER A 175 -1.97 8.81 1.64
CA SER A 175 -2.86 7.95 0.83
C SER A 175 -4.03 7.40 1.64
N ILE A 176 -3.82 7.00 2.90
CA ILE A 176 -4.88 6.51 3.79
C ILE A 176 -5.87 7.64 4.14
N ARG A 177 -5.40 8.88 4.20
CA ARG A 177 -6.23 10.06 4.49
C ARG A 177 -6.96 10.61 3.27
N ASP A 178 -6.59 10.18 2.07
CA ASP A 178 -7.26 10.62 0.84
C ASP A 178 -8.68 10.06 0.75
N ASP A 179 -9.58 10.82 0.14
CA ASP A 179 -10.98 10.42 -0.05
C ASP A 179 -11.23 9.72 -1.40
N ASP A 180 -10.20 9.59 -2.22
CA ASP A 180 -10.23 8.88 -3.51
C ASP A 180 -9.30 7.66 -3.48
N PRO A 181 -9.54 6.67 -4.35
CA PRO A 181 -8.74 5.46 -4.33
C PRO A 181 -7.30 5.70 -4.78
N VAL A 182 -6.37 5.15 -4.00
CA VAL A 182 -4.92 5.23 -4.25
C VAL A 182 -4.37 3.83 -4.50
N VAL A 183 -3.63 3.66 -5.59
CA VAL A 183 -2.81 2.47 -5.85
C VAL A 183 -1.39 2.75 -5.35
N PHE A 184 -0.97 2.01 -4.36
CA PHE A 184 0.30 2.20 -3.66
C PHE A 184 1.26 1.06 -3.99
N CYS A 185 2.26 1.34 -4.84
CA CYS A 185 3.18 0.35 -5.40
C CYS A 185 4.50 0.34 -4.63
N GLU A 186 4.80 -0.77 -3.96
CA GLU A 186 6.02 -0.95 -3.15
C GLU A 186 7.03 -1.83 -3.88
N HIS A 187 8.20 -1.29 -4.21
CA HIS A 187 9.22 -2.08 -4.89
C HIS A 187 9.90 -3.03 -3.90
N LYS A 188 9.74 -4.34 -4.11
CA LYS A 188 10.20 -5.38 -3.17
C LYS A 188 11.69 -5.33 -2.83
N MET A 189 12.53 -4.84 -3.76
CA MET A 189 13.97 -4.67 -3.50
C MET A 189 14.30 -3.50 -2.56
N LEU A 190 13.32 -2.66 -2.23
CA LEU A 190 13.52 -1.54 -1.30
C LEU A 190 13.17 -1.89 0.16
N TYR A 191 12.52 -3.03 0.42
CA TYR A 191 12.03 -3.34 1.77
C TYR A 191 13.12 -3.35 2.86
N ASP A 192 14.34 -3.72 2.52
CA ASP A 192 15.47 -3.72 3.45
C ASP A 192 16.35 -2.45 3.34
N LEU A 193 15.98 -1.51 2.45
CA LEU A 193 16.65 -0.21 2.38
C LEU A 193 16.44 0.54 3.69
N LYS A 194 17.54 1.03 4.25
CA LYS A 194 17.53 1.81 5.49
C LYS A 194 17.62 3.30 5.20
N GLY A 195 16.94 4.09 6.00
CA GLY A 195 17.00 5.56 5.95
C GLY A 195 16.47 6.20 7.23
N GLU A 196 16.71 7.49 7.36
CA GLU A 196 16.18 8.28 8.47
C GLU A 196 14.67 8.52 8.28
N VAL A 197 13.91 8.23 9.32
CA VAL A 197 12.45 8.42 9.35
C VAL A 197 12.06 9.11 10.63
N PRO A 198 11.29 10.21 10.60
CA PRO A 198 10.71 10.80 11.80
C PRO A 198 9.78 9.81 12.51
N ASP A 199 9.84 9.79 13.84
CA ASP A 199 8.96 8.93 14.65
C ASP A 199 7.54 9.52 14.75
N GLU A 200 7.43 10.85 14.69
CA GLU A 200 6.18 11.57 14.60
C GLU A 200 5.43 11.31 13.28
N ILE A 201 4.12 11.52 13.30
CA ILE A 201 3.26 11.44 12.12
C ILE A 201 3.54 12.64 11.20
N TYR A 202 3.77 12.38 9.92
CA TYR A 202 3.88 13.39 8.88
C TYR A 202 3.26 12.90 7.56
N THR A 203 2.93 13.82 6.68
CA THR A 203 2.40 13.52 5.34
C THR A 203 3.29 14.14 4.27
N ILE A 204 3.31 13.51 3.11
CA ILE A 204 3.91 14.05 1.88
C ILE A 204 2.77 14.25 0.87
N PRO A 205 2.59 15.45 0.32
CA PRO A 205 1.53 15.70 -0.66
C PRO A 205 1.67 14.82 -1.90
N LEU A 206 0.55 14.24 -2.35
CA LEU A 206 0.53 13.48 -3.61
C LEU A 206 0.65 14.41 -4.81
N GLY A 207 1.35 13.96 -5.84
CA GLY A 207 1.54 14.73 -7.09
C GLY A 207 2.66 15.77 -7.02
N VAL A 208 3.46 15.80 -5.96
CA VAL A 208 4.61 16.71 -5.82
C VAL A 208 5.90 15.90 -5.93
N ALA A 209 6.70 16.19 -6.94
CA ALA A 209 8.03 15.59 -7.12
C ALA A 209 9.05 16.25 -6.18
N ASN A 210 10.10 15.52 -5.84
CA ASN A 210 11.23 16.01 -5.05
C ASN A 210 12.52 15.95 -5.86
N TYR A 211 13.39 16.95 -5.71
CA TYR A 211 14.75 16.92 -6.24
C TYR A 211 15.63 16.11 -5.30
N THR A 212 16.20 15.00 -5.80
CA THR A 212 17.16 14.19 -5.05
C THR A 212 18.61 14.55 -5.35
N ARG A 213 18.84 15.25 -6.46
CA ARG A 213 20.14 15.77 -6.89
C ARG A 213 19.92 16.97 -7.80
N GLU A 214 20.63 18.04 -7.57
CA GLU A 214 20.62 19.22 -8.44
C GLU A 214 21.68 19.10 -9.53
N GLY A 215 21.44 19.74 -10.68
CA GLY A 215 22.31 19.77 -11.86
C GLY A 215 21.78 20.74 -12.91
N GLU A 216 22.60 21.02 -13.95
CA GLU A 216 22.27 21.99 -14.98
C GLU A 216 22.20 21.40 -16.41
N ASP A 217 22.80 20.21 -16.63
CA ASP A 217 22.97 19.66 -17.99
C ASP A 217 21.81 18.78 -18.45
N VAL A 218 21.16 18.03 -17.51
CA VAL A 218 20.12 17.07 -17.84
C VAL A 218 19.14 16.90 -16.68
N THR A 219 17.87 16.68 -16.99
CA THR A 219 16.87 16.30 -16.01
C THR A 219 16.52 14.81 -16.15
N ILE A 220 16.69 14.04 -15.06
CA ILE A 220 16.29 12.63 -15.00
C ILE A 220 15.06 12.51 -14.10
N ILE A 221 13.96 11.98 -14.65
CA ILE A 221 12.74 11.67 -13.89
C ILE A 221 12.77 10.17 -13.58
N ALA A 222 12.76 9.83 -12.30
CA ALA A 222 12.86 8.45 -11.84
C ALA A 222 11.82 8.15 -10.74
N LEU A 223 11.43 6.88 -10.63
CA LEU A 223 10.48 6.38 -9.63
C LEU A 223 11.10 5.20 -8.87
N SER A 224 10.72 5.06 -7.61
CA SER A 224 11.03 3.87 -6.81
C SER A 224 12.52 3.49 -6.83
N ALA A 225 12.86 2.23 -7.09
CA ALA A 225 14.24 1.73 -7.13
C ALA A 225 15.11 2.44 -8.19
N MET A 226 14.50 3.02 -9.24
CA MET A 226 15.25 3.74 -10.27
C MET A 226 15.81 5.07 -9.80
N VAL A 227 15.24 5.68 -8.76
CA VAL A 227 15.80 6.90 -8.14
C VAL A 227 17.22 6.65 -7.62
N HIS A 228 17.42 5.50 -6.97
CA HIS A 228 18.75 5.12 -6.45
C HIS A 228 19.78 4.88 -7.56
N LYS A 229 19.35 4.32 -8.71
CA LYS A 229 20.22 4.15 -9.88
C LYS A 229 20.51 5.46 -10.58
N ALA A 230 19.52 6.34 -10.66
CA ALA A 230 19.70 7.66 -11.29
C ALA A 230 20.67 8.56 -10.49
N ASN A 231 20.80 8.33 -9.18
CA ASN A 231 21.70 9.08 -8.31
C ASN A 231 23.15 8.55 -8.31
N GLN A 232 23.44 7.42 -8.92
CA GLN A 232 24.79 6.86 -9.09
C GLN A 232 25.52 7.52 -10.26
#